data_eac1a9bfe4dc771c8a2959bf6208eaef
#
_entry.id   eac1a9bfe4dc771c8a2959bf6208eaef
#
_cell.length_a   1.000
_cell.length_b   1.000
_cell.length_c   1.000
_cell.angle_alpha   90.00
_cell.angle_beta   90.00
_cell.angle_gamma   90.00
#
_symmetry.space_group_name_H-M   'P 1'
#
loop_
_entity.id
_entity.type
_entity.pdbx_description
1 polymer ?
#
loop_
_entity_poly.entity_id
_entity_poly.type
_entity_poly.pdbx_seq_one_letter_code
_entity_poly.pdbx_strand_id
1 'polypeptide(L)'
;HEVYLSAWKNDNDPAPGEFTRNIDPTGYPQLLTKRGTSVSARIGPWNGLRWSGSPIPLLECCHFQFIFNKEEAYYSYSLINSSVLTRLVLTYNGYIQRLAWVDRTKRWHIYYNLPADNCDTHSLCGAYGNCDIDNTPVCGCLEKFVAKYPQQWGKGDWSEGCVRRIPLDCKKEHVFLKYSGIKLPNTKYSQYDTTLTLEGCRQVCLRNCSCTAYSSLDISNGYKGCVFWFGELIDIRKLSERGQDIYIRMDSSELGSKRKKAKILAVSFSLLMAMILLSLISLLYKRKKKKKLQLKEDSELPLFQLSTITRATDNFSLNNKIGEGGFGPVYKGVLEEGQEIAVKRLSRTSMQGLDEYKNEVIYIAKLQHRNLVRLLGCCIQGEEKMLIYEYMPNKSLDSYIFDQTKSKLLDWQKRFHIINGIARGLLYLHQDSRLRIIHRDLKASNVLLDMDMNPKISDFGLARVVEGKITQANTNKVVGTYGYMAPEY
;
A
#
# COMPACT_ATOMS: atom_id res chain seq x y z
N HIS A 1 -1.97 -6.95 41.09
CA HIS A 1 -0.72 -7.64 40.70
C HIS A 1 -0.24 -7.05 39.37
N GLU A 2 0.97 -6.55 39.34
CA GLU A 2 1.60 -6.10 38.08
C GLU A 2 2.18 -7.34 37.39
N VAL A 3 1.74 -7.61 36.16
CA VAL A 3 2.24 -8.71 35.33
C VAL A 3 3.06 -8.09 34.18
N TYR A 4 4.28 -8.56 34.01
CA TYR A 4 5.18 -8.11 32.95
C TYR A 4 5.98 -9.28 32.37
N LEU A 5 6.42 -9.12 31.13
CA LEU A 5 7.41 -10.00 30.54
C LEU A 5 8.80 -9.57 31.02
N SER A 6 9.58 -10.52 31.50
CA SER A 6 11.01 -10.32 31.84
C SER A 6 11.87 -11.08 30.84
N ALA A 7 12.90 -10.44 30.36
CA ALA A 7 13.92 -11.12 29.56
C ALA A 7 14.75 -12.07 30.46
N TRP A 8 15.31 -13.08 29.86
CA TRP A 8 16.40 -13.84 30.47
C TRP A 8 17.66 -12.99 30.54
N LYS A 9 18.58 -13.35 31.40
CA LYS A 9 19.88 -12.68 31.53
C LYS A 9 20.75 -12.87 30.27
N ASN A 10 20.71 -14.04 29.68
CA ASN A 10 21.29 -14.39 28.38
C ASN A 10 20.59 -15.65 27.82
N ASP A 11 21.00 -16.15 26.67
CA ASP A 11 20.38 -17.32 26.02
C ASP A 11 20.40 -18.61 26.83
N ASN A 12 21.31 -18.73 27.81
CA ASN A 12 21.54 -19.93 28.61
C ASN A 12 21.22 -19.75 30.11
N ASP A 13 20.93 -18.51 30.54
CA ASP A 13 20.65 -18.19 31.94
C ASP A 13 19.25 -17.59 32.06
N PRO A 14 18.27 -18.35 32.61
CA PRO A 14 16.89 -17.90 32.77
C PRO A 14 16.68 -16.91 33.93
N ALA A 15 17.74 -16.55 34.67
CA ALA A 15 17.65 -15.49 35.66
C ALA A 15 17.12 -14.19 35.02
N PRO A 16 16.44 -13.31 35.79
CA PRO A 16 15.93 -12.05 35.28
C PRO A 16 17.03 -11.20 34.65
N GLY A 17 16.79 -10.80 33.38
CA GLY A 17 17.66 -9.92 32.61
C GLY A 17 17.30 -8.44 32.79
N GLU A 18 17.95 -7.59 32.02
CA GLU A 18 17.81 -6.14 32.13
C GLU A 18 16.50 -5.60 31.51
N PHE A 19 15.86 -6.36 30.61
CA PHE A 19 14.69 -5.89 29.89
C PHE A 19 13.40 -6.42 30.49
N THR A 20 12.42 -5.52 30.58
CA THR A 20 11.04 -5.83 30.98
C THR A 20 10.07 -5.20 30.01
N ARG A 21 8.88 -5.80 29.89
CA ARG A 21 7.78 -5.24 29.09
C ARG A 21 6.47 -5.34 29.84
N ASN A 22 5.78 -4.21 29.96
CA ASN A 22 4.50 -4.10 30.65
C ASN A 22 3.58 -3.08 29.96
N ILE A 23 2.30 -3.09 30.37
CA ILE A 23 1.38 -1.98 30.12
C ILE A 23 1.69 -0.90 31.17
N ASP A 24 1.89 0.33 30.73
CA ASP A 24 1.92 1.50 31.59
C ASP A 24 0.52 2.11 31.65
N PRO A 25 -0.18 2.05 32.77
CA PRO A 25 -1.52 2.60 32.90
C PRO A 25 -1.54 4.10 33.23
N THR A 26 -0.36 4.72 33.37
CA THR A 26 -0.24 6.14 33.71
C THR A 26 -0.75 7.00 32.54
N GLY A 27 -1.75 7.84 32.79
CA GLY A 27 -2.49 8.51 31.73
C GLY A 27 -3.37 7.53 30.96
N TYR A 28 -3.30 7.53 29.63
CA TYR A 28 -3.99 6.53 28.82
C TYR A 28 -3.02 5.38 28.46
N PRO A 29 -3.41 4.11 28.64
CA PRO A 29 -2.51 2.97 28.60
C PRO A 29 -1.69 2.82 27.32
N GLN A 30 -0.42 2.46 27.51
CA GLN A 30 0.55 2.22 26.45
C GLN A 30 1.47 1.04 26.81
N LEU A 31 2.13 0.44 25.83
CA LEU A 31 3.07 -0.66 26.03
C LEU A 31 4.50 -0.12 26.09
N LEU A 32 5.22 -0.43 27.15
CA LEU A 32 6.61 -0.02 27.35
C LEU A 32 7.54 -1.23 27.38
N THR A 33 8.66 -1.14 26.67
CA THR A 33 9.83 -1.99 26.91
C THR A 33 10.88 -1.14 27.62
N LYS A 34 11.33 -1.61 28.76
CA LYS A 34 12.31 -0.90 29.63
C LYS A 34 13.61 -1.68 29.69
N ARG A 35 14.72 -0.97 29.80
CA ARG A 35 16.02 -1.49 30.23
C ARG A 35 16.32 -0.91 31.58
N GLY A 36 16.21 -1.72 32.63
CA GLY A 36 16.20 -1.21 34.00
C GLY A 36 15.03 -0.23 34.20
N THR A 37 15.34 1.02 34.56
CA THR A 37 14.35 2.10 34.74
C THR A 37 14.08 2.92 33.50
N SER A 38 14.92 2.81 32.47
CA SER A 38 14.82 3.61 31.25
C SER A 38 13.91 2.94 30.19
N VAL A 39 13.06 3.74 29.56
CA VAL A 39 12.24 3.26 28.43
C VAL A 39 13.11 3.15 27.18
N SER A 40 13.25 1.93 26.64
CA SER A 40 14.00 1.67 25.40
C SER A 40 13.13 1.73 24.17
N ALA A 41 11.90 1.20 24.26
CA ALA A 41 10.93 1.24 23.17
C ALA A 41 9.51 1.38 23.71
N ARG A 42 8.63 1.97 22.90
CA ARG A 42 7.24 2.18 23.24
C ARG A 42 6.35 1.85 22.04
N ILE A 43 5.23 1.17 22.28
CA ILE A 43 4.11 1.12 21.34
C ILE A 43 3.02 1.99 21.94
N GLY A 44 2.43 2.86 21.11
CA GLY A 44 1.50 3.91 21.51
C GLY A 44 0.23 3.42 22.18
N PRO A 45 -0.70 4.32 22.50
CA PRO A 45 -1.91 3.95 23.20
C PRO A 45 -2.79 3.01 22.36
N TRP A 46 -3.63 2.27 23.05
CA TRP A 46 -4.69 1.48 22.41
C TRP A 46 -5.70 2.39 21.71
N ASN A 47 -6.16 2.04 20.50
CA ASN A 47 -7.05 2.90 19.71
C ASN A 47 -8.36 2.21 19.30
N GLY A 48 -8.79 1.23 20.06
CA GLY A 48 -10.00 0.44 19.76
C GLY A 48 -9.74 -0.78 18.87
N LEU A 49 -8.75 -0.72 17.99
CA LEU A 49 -8.38 -1.81 17.08
C LEU A 49 -7.02 -2.42 17.40
N ARG A 50 -6.05 -1.59 17.75
CA ARG A 50 -4.64 -1.94 17.95
C ARG A 50 -3.91 -0.91 18.78
N TRP A 51 -2.70 -1.24 19.15
CA TRP A 51 -1.77 -0.25 19.71
C TRP A 51 -1.30 0.72 18.62
N SER A 52 -1.46 2.02 18.83
CA SER A 52 -1.02 3.08 17.90
C SER A 52 0.49 2.94 17.63
N GLY A 53 0.86 2.93 16.37
CA GLY A 53 2.25 2.74 15.95
C GLY A 53 2.74 1.31 15.95
N SER A 54 1.86 0.33 16.18
CA SER A 54 2.22 -1.07 15.98
C SER A 54 2.42 -1.35 14.49
N PRO A 55 3.62 -1.79 14.07
CA PRO A 55 3.85 -2.17 12.68
C PRO A 55 3.20 -3.52 12.32
N ILE A 56 2.68 -4.22 13.32
CA ILE A 56 2.17 -5.58 13.17
C ILE A 56 0.77 -5.53 12.54
N PRO A 57 0.51 -6.26 11.44
CA PRO A 57 -0.85 -6.51 10.97
C PRO A 57 -1.70 -7.14 12.08
N LEU A 58 -2.99 -6.85 12.09
CA LEU A 58 -3.93 -7.65 12.87
C LEU A 58 -3.76 -9.10 12.40
N LEU A 59 -3.33 -9.96 13.33
CA LEU A 59 -3.12 -11.36 13.02
C LEU A 59 -4.48 -12.03 12.88
N GLU A 60 -4.82 -12.46 11.67
CA GLU A 60 -6.07 -13.19 11.40
C GLU A 60 -6.21 -14.49 12.23
N CYS A 61 -5.10 -15.00 12.75
CA CYS A 61 -5.10 -16.18 13.64
C CYS A 61 -5.47 -15.88 15.08
N CYS A 62 -5.63 -14.63 15.46
CA CYS A 62 -5.74 -14.24 16.87
C CYS A 62 -6.89 -13.26 17.11
N HIS A 63 -7.63 -13.52 18.16
CA HIS A 63 -8.57 -12.55 18.71
C HIS A 63 -7.87 -11.79 19.85
N PHE A 64 -7.79 -10.46 19.73
CA PHE A 64 -7.16 -9.60 20.72
C PHE A 64 -8.22 -8.92 21.58
N GLN A 65 -7.95 -8.84 22.88
CA GLN A 65 -8.80 -8.18 23.85
C GLN A 65 -7.96 -7.21 24.69
N PHE A 66 -8.44 -5.98 24.80
CA PHE A 66 -7.89 -5.00 25.69
C PHE A 66 -8.97 -4.53 26.67
N ILE A 67 -8.69 -4.68 27.96
CA ILE A 67 -9.55 -4.23 29.06
C ILE A 67 -8.82 -3.12 29.79
N PHE A 68 -9.51 -2.02 29.99
CA PHE A 68 -9.03 -0.90 30.77
C PHE A 68 -10.18 -0.25 31.54
N ASN A 69 -10.15 -0.37 32.83
CA ASN A 69 -11.13 0.19 33.76
C ASN A 69 -10.44 0.66 35.04
N LYS A 70 -11.19 0.98 36.10
CA LYS A 70 -10.64 1.48 37.37
C LYS A 70 -9.90 0.42 38.16
N GLU A 71 -10.14 -0.86 37.90
CA GLU A 71 -9.62 -1.98 38.67
C GLU A 71 -8.45 -2.66 37.97
N GLU A 72 -8.49 -2.71 36.62
CA GLU A 72 -7.51 -3.48 35.85
C GLU A 72 -7.22 -2.88 34.48
N ALA A 73 -6.00 -3.12 34.02
CA ALA A 73 -5.55 -2.85 32.66
C ALA A 73 -4.79 -4.06 32.13
N TYR A 74 -5.37 -4.81 31.20
CA TYR A 74 -4.68 -5.93 30.58
C TYR A 74 -4.96 -6.08 29.09
N TYR A 75 -4.01 -6.68 28.43
CA TYR A 75 -4.07 -7.04 27.01
C TYR A 75 -3.83 -8.53 26.87
N SER A 76 -4.79 -9.21 26.27
CA SER A 76 -4.72 -10.64 26.04
C SER A 76 -4.98 -10.97 24.58
N TYR A 77 -4.59 -12.16 24.17
CA TYR A 77 -4.98 -12.71 22.89
C TYR A 77 -5.32 -14.20 23.04
N SER A 78 -6.26 -14.66 22.24
CA SER A 78 -6.60 -16.07 22.07
C SER A 78 -6.43 -16.46 20.60
N LEU A 79 -6.03 -17.70 20.36
CA LEU A 79 -5.91 -18.23 19.00
C LEU A 79 -7.29 -18.62 18.48
N ILE A 80 -7.63 -18.18 17.26
CA ILE A 80 -8.86 -18.58 16.57
C ILE A 80 -8.75 -20.05 16.15
N ASN A 81 -7.56 -20.46 15.72
CA ASN A 81 -7.25 -21.84 15.37
C ASN A 81 -6.27 -22.43 16.38
N SER A 82 -6.75 -23.36 17.22
CA SER A 82 -5.94 -24.02 18.25
C SER A 82 -4.82 -24.91 17.71
N SER A 83 -4.81 -25.24 16.43
CA SER A 83 -3.72 -26.00 15.80
C SER A 83 -2.46 -25.16 15.55
N VAL A 84 -2.56 -23.84 15.64
CA VAL A 84 -1.42 -22.93 15.46
C VAL A 84 -0.75 -22.71 16.81
N LEU A 85 0.51 -23.11 16.95
CA LEU A 85 1.31 -22.82 18.15
C LEU A 85 2.08 -21.53 17.95
N THR A 86 1.86 -20.55 18.82
CA THR A 86 2.62 -19.30 18.84
C THR A 86 3.06 -18.95 20.25
N ARG A 87 4.16 -18.20 20.36
CA ARG A 87 4.62 -17.62 21.64
C ARG A 87 5.18 -16.22 21.42
N LEU A 88 5.07 -15.38 22.45
CA LEU A 88 5.69 -14.07 22.52
C LEU A 88 6.87 -14.16 23.48
N VAL A 89 8.04 -13.69 23.04
CA VAL A 89 9.27 -13.76 23.81
C VAL A 89 9.90 -12.37 23.88
N LEU A 90 10.30 -11.96 25.07
CA LEU A 90 11.23 -10.83 25.25
C LEU A 90 12.64 -11.41 25.38
N THR A 91 13.48 -11.10 24.40
CA THR A 91 14.84 -11.62 24.35
C THR A 91 15.77 -10.84 25.30
N TYR A 92 16.92 -11.40 25.63
CA TYR A 92 17.92 -10.80 26.54
C TYR A 92 18.49 -9.48 26.00
N ASN A 93 18.42 -9.24 24.70
CA ASN A 93 18.84 -8.00 24.04
C ASN A 93 17.67 -7.01 23.77
N GLY A 94 16.51 -7.26 24.37
CA GLY A 94 15.37 -6.33 24.38
C GLY A 94 14.42 -6.41 23.20
N TYR A 95 14.57 -7.40 22.30
CA TYR A 95 13.63 -7.60 21.21
C TYR A 95 12.38 -8.35 21.68
N ILE A 96 11.23 -7.91 21.22
CA ILE A 96 9.98 -8.65 21.31
C ILE A 96 9.81 -9.47 20.04
N GLN A 97 9.80 -10.78 20.18
CA GLN A 97 9.65 -11.72 19.10
C GLN A 97 8.35 -12.51 19.24
N ARG A 98 7.52 -12.53 18.19
CA ARG A 98 6.49 -13.54 18.07
C ARG A 98 7.01 -14.66 17.22
N LEU A 99 6.99 -15.86 17.78
CA LEU A 99 7.39 -17.07 17.11
C LEU A 99 6.17 -17.92 16.79
N ALA A 100 6.16 -18.54 15.62
CA ALA A 100 5.20 -19.53 15.21
C ALA A 100 5.91 -20.88 15.00
N TRP A 101 5.31 -21.96 15.49
CA TRP A 101 5.81 -23.29 15.25
C TRP A 101 5.42 -23.77 13.85
N VAL A 102 6.37 -24.29 13.11
CA VAL A 102 6.15 -24.86 11.77
C VAL A 102 6.37 -26.36 11.84
N ASP A 103 5.29 -27.13 11.79
CA ASP A 103 5.31 -28.57 11.91
C ASP A 103 6.18 -29.26 10.85
N ARG A 104 6.18 -28.75 9.63
CA ARG A 104 6.96 -29.29 8.53
C ARG A 104 8.48 -29.26 8.81
N THR A 105 8.97 -28.16 9.41
CA THR A 105 10.41 -27.97 9.69
C THR A 105 10.79 -28.36 11.11
N LYS A 106 9.78 -28.63 11.98
CA LYS A 106 9.95 -28.86 13.42
C LYS A 106 10.77 -27.77 14.10
N ARG A 107 10.50 -26.50 13.73
CA ARG A 107 11.23 -25.33 14.23
C ARG A 107 10.30 -24.16 14.51
N TRP A 108 10.74 -23.30 15.43
CA TRP A 108 10.14 -22.01 15.67
C TRP A 108 10.66 -21.03 14.63
N HIS A 109 9.77 -20.32 13.94
CA HIS A 109 10.08 -19.24 13.03
C HIS A 109 9.65 -17.90 13.63
N ILE A 110 10.50 -16.89 13.48
CA ILE A 110 10.18 -15.53 13.90
C ILE A 110 9.16 -14.96 12.92
N TYR A 111 7.97 -14.66 13.41
CA TYR A 111 6.90 -14.06 12.63
C TYR A 111 7.06 -12.53 12.55
N TYR A 112 7.43 -11.91 13.67
CA TYR A 112 7.87 -10.53 13.72
C TYR A 112 8.85 -10.30 14.86
N ASN A 113 9.63 -9.22 14.71
CA ASN A 113 10.65 -8.80 15.66
C ASN A 113 10.52 -7.28 15.88
N LEU A 114 10.51 -6.83 17.14
CA LEU A 114 10.44 -5.41 17.54
C LEU A 114 11.54 -5.11 18.55
N PRO A 115 12.24 -3.96 18.46
CA PRO A 115 12.10 -2.90 17.44
C PRO A 115 12.43 -3.38 16.03
N ALA A 116 11.65 -2.89 15.03
CA ALA A 116 11.86 -3.22 13.62
C ALA A 116 12.95 -2.35 12.98
N ASP A 117 13.06 -1.11 13.43
CA ASP A 117 14.03 -0.13 12.95
C ASP A 117 14.34 0.93 14.03
N ASN A 118 15.21 1.88 13.69
CA ASN A 118 15.67 2.91 14.62
C ASN A 118 14.55 3.83 15.11
N CYS A 119 13.46 4.02 14.37
CA CYS A 119 12.32 4.83 14.79
C CYS A 119 11.48 4.18 15.91
N ASP A 120 11.76 2.94 16.26
CA ASP A 120 11.16 2.29 17.43
C ASP A 120 11.91 2.61 18.73
N THR A 121 13.10 3.22 18.65
CA THR A 121 13.84 3.74 19.81
C THR A 121 13.05 4.87 20.44
N HIS A 122 12.78 4.75 21.75
CA HIS A 122 11.99 5.74 22.47
C HIS A 122 12.64 7.13 22.42
N SER A 123 11.85 8.14 22.06
CA SER A 123 12.25 9.56 22.04
C SER A 123 13.46 9.90 21.15
N LEU A 124 13.76 9.11 20.12
CA LEU A 124 14.92 9.32 19.25
C LEU A 124 15.02 10.75 18.70
N CYS A 125 13.89 11.35 18.31
CA CYS A 125 13.85 12.67 17.69
C CYS A 125 13.44 13.80 18.67
N GLY A 126 13.35 13.51 19.97
CA GLY A 126 12.99 14.49 20.99
C GLY A 126 11.55 15.03 20.88
N ALA A 127 11.27 16.13 21.59
CA ALA A 127 9.97 16.78 21.63
C ALA A 127 9.59 17.36 20.26
N TYR A 128 8.33 17.14 19.80
CA TYR A 128 7.82 17.58 18.51
C TYR A 128 8.67 17.16 17.30
N GLY A 129 9.65 16.30 17.54
CA GLY A 129 10.39 15.59 16.50
C GLY A 129 9.58 14.43 15.97
N ASN A 130 9.68 14.17 14.67
CA ASN A 130 9.03 13.09 13.97
C ASN A 130 10.06 12.16 13.34
N CYS A 131 10.03 10.89 13.72
CA CYS A 131 10.87 9.87 13.08
C CYS A 131 10.17 9.32 11.85
N ASP A 132 10.84 9.41 10.71
CA ASP A 132 10.38 8.89 9.41
C ASP A 132 11.51 8.04 8.81
N ILE A 133 11.31 6.72 8.77
CA ILE A 133 12.35 5.78 8.32
C ILE A 133 12.67 5.93 6.83
N ASP A 134 11.74 6.49 6.05
CA ASP A 134 11.92 6.71 4.62
C ASP A 134 12.77 7.96 4.32
N ASN A 135 13.12 8.74 5.33
CA ASN A 135 13.90 9.96 5.19
C ASN A 135 15.37 9.79 5.61
N THR A 136 16.23 10.64 5.05
CA THR A 136 17.63 10.76 5.48
C THR A 136 17.95 12.24 5.68
N PRO A 137 18.19 12.69 6.94
CA PRO A 137 18.15 11.93 8.20
C PRO A 137 16.73 11.49 8.60
N VAL A 138 16.62 10.43 9.41
CA VAL A 138 15.34 9.86 9.85
C VAL A 138 14.54 10.79 10.78
N CYS A 139 15.23 11.70 11.49
CA CYS A 139 14.58 12.70 12.34
C CYS A 139 14.32 13.99 11.59
N GLY A 140 13.07 14.44 11.63
CA GLY A 140 12.62 15.74 11.15
C GLY A 140 11.76 16.43 12.20
N CYS A 141 11.59 17.75 12.12
CA CYS A 141 10.58 18.44 12.90
C CYS A 141 9.21 18.27 12.26
N LEU A 142 8.14 18.22 13.07
CA LEU A 142 6.78 18.34 12.55
C LEU A 142 6.64 19.65 11.76
N GLU A 143 5.73 19.67 10.79
CA GLU A 143 5.44 20.89 10.03
C GLU A 143 5.08 22.04 10.97
N LYS A 144 5.61 23.25 10.73
CA LYS A 144 5.50 24.45 11.59
C LYS A 144 6.31 24.41 12.90
N PHE A 145 7.17 23.40 13.03
CA PHE A 145 8.16 23.33 14.10
C PHE A 145 9.56 23.48 13.51
N VAL A 146 10.51 23.92 14.33
CA VAL A 146 11.93 24.06 13.98
C VAL A 146 12.80 23.42 15.05
N ALA A 147 13.98 22.98 14.67
CA ALA A 147 14.94 22.43 15.64
C ALA A 147 15.22 23.42 16.76
N LYS A 148 15.13 22.97 18.03
CA LYS A 148 15.41 23.78 19.21
C LYS A 148 16.85 24.29 19.21
N TYR A 149 17.80 23.42 18.81
CA TYR A 149 19.22 23.73 18.63
C TYR A 149 19.69 23.30 17.23
N PRO A 150 19.61 24.21 16.23
CA PRO A 150 19.88 23.85 14.83
C PRO A 150 21.28 23.29 14.55
N GLN A 151 22.29 23.78 15.32
CA GLN A 151 23.68 23.31 15.14
C GLN A 151 23.88 21.87 15.62
N GLN A 152 23.26 21.48 16.72
CA GLN A 152 23.31 20.10 17.25
C GLN A 152 22.48 19.18 16.37
N TRP A 153 21.31 19.66 15.95
CA TRP A 153 20.42 18.94 15.04
C TRP A 153 21.13 18.56 13.74
N GLY A 154 21.86 19.50 13.13
CA GLY A 154 22.64 19.27 11.92
C GLY A 154 23.82 18.29 12.06
N LYS A 155 24.29 18.06 13.31
CA LYS A 155 25.31 17.06 13.63
C LYS A 155 24.76 15.68 13.96
N GLY A 156 23.42 15.50 13.94
CA GLY A 156 22.75 14.24 14.24
C GLY A 156 22.35 14.04 15.71
N ASP A 157 22.50 15.07 16.56
CA ASP A 157 21.95 15.05 17.91
C ASP A 157 20.55 15.67 17.90
N TRP A 158 19.54 14.82 17.94
CA TRP A 158 18.12 15.19 17.88
C TRP A 158 17.42 15.13 19.23
N SER A 159 18.14 14.83 20.32
CA SER A 159 17.60 14.58 21.66
C SER A 159 16.75 15.73 22.22
N GLU A 160 17.17 16.99 21.95
CA GLU A 160 16.47 18.19 22.40
C GLU A 160 15.20 18.54 21.59
N GLY A 161 15.02 17.88 20.45
CA GLY A 161 13.82 17.97 19.64
C GLY A 161 13.61 19.31 18.96
N CYS A 162 12.33 19.65 18.78
CA CYS A 162 11.85 20.82 18.05
C CYS A 162 10.96 21.70 18.91
N VAL A 163 10.84 22.95 18.52
CA VAL A 163 9.95 23.94 19.15
C VAL A 163 9.02 24.55 18.10
N ARG A 164 7.89 25.07 18.53
CA ARG A 164 6.99 25.81 17.63
C ARG A 164 7.71 27.00 17.03
N ARG A 165 7.54 27.18 15.71
CA ARG A 165 8.08 28.37 15.02
C ARG A 165 7.51 29.67 15.59
N ILE A 166 6.22 29.67 15.93
CA ILE A 166 5.51 30.76 16.60
C ILE A 166 5.08 30.23 17.97
N PRO A 167 5.57 30.82 19.08
CA PRO A 167 5.16 30.45 20.42
C PRO A 167 3.65 30.65 20.63
N LEU A 168 3.03 29.78 21.43
CA LEU A 168 1.63 29.93 21.80
C LEU A 168 1.47 31.07 22.81
N ASP A 169 0.47 31.90 22.58
CA ASP A 169 0.06 32.95 23.52
C ASP A 169 -1.44 32.78 23.79
N CYS A 170 -1.80 32.41 25.03
CA CYS A 170 -3.17 32.13 25.42
C CYS A 170 -4.16 33.30 25.23
N LYS A 171 -3.65 34.50 24.99
CA LYS A 171 -4.48 35.68 24.69
C LYS A 171 -4.87 35.80 23.24
N LYS A 172 -4.28 34.96 22.36
CA LYS A 172 -4.54 34.96 20.91
C LYS A 172 -5.45 33.82 20.51
N GLU A 173 -6.03 33.95 19.32
CA GLU A 173 -6.76 32.86 18.71
C GLU A 173 -5.83 31.69 18.37
N HIS A 174 -6.30 30.48 18.68
CA HIS A 174 -5.60 29.25 18.38
C HIS A 174 -6.38 28.38 17.38
N VAL A 175 -5.65 27.63 16.64
CA VAL A 175 -6.18 26.62 15.71
C VAL A 175 -5.52 25.26 16.00
N PHE A 176 -6.16 24.20 15.54
CA PHE A 176 -5.56 22.88 15.56
C PHE A 176 -5.17 22.47 14.16
N LEU A 177 -3.89 22.16 13.97
CA LEU A 177 -3.42 21.55 12.73
C LEU A 177 -3.48 20.03 12.86
N LYS A 178 -4.00 19.40 11.83
CA LYS A 178 -4.09 17.95 11.72
C LYS A 178 -2.79 17.38 11.16
N TYR A 179 -2.22 16.42 11.87
CA TYR A 179 -1.11 15.59 11.42
C TYR A 179 -1.59 14.15 11.31
N SER A 180 -1.49 13.57 10.13
CA SER A 180 -2.03 12.24 9.83
C SER A 180 -0.92 11.21 9.67
N GLY A 181 -1.29 9.95 9.86
CA GLY A 181 -0.37 8.84 9.61
C GLY A 181 0.74 8.73 10.64
N ILE A 182 0.48 9.02 11.92
CA ILE A 182 1.51 8.98 12.95
C ILE A 182 1.23 7.99 14.08
N LYS A 183 2.28 7.50 14.70
CA LYS A 183 2.26 6.90 16.04
C LYS A 183 2.01 8.02 17.04
N LEU A 184 0.94 7.92 17.82
CA LEU A 184 0.58 8.95 18.81
C LEU A 184 1.69 9.12 19.86
N PRO A 185 1.89 10.36 20.37
CA PRO A 185 2.89 10.68 21.38
C PRO A 185 2.73 9.86 22.66
N ASN A 186 3.77 9.89 23.51
CA ASN A 186 3.75 9.30 24.84
C ASN A 186 2.57 9.84 25.66
N THR A 187 1.80 8.91 26.28
CA THR A 187 0.57 9.22 27.01
C THR A 187 0.75 9.26 28.53
N LYS A 188 1.97 9.18 29.04
CA LYS A 188 2.25 9.15 30.49
C LYS A 188 1.56 10.28 31.28
N TYR A 189 1.47 11.47 30.71
CA TYR A 189 0.84 12.64 31.32
C TYR A 189 -0.40 13.10 30.54
N SER A 190 -1.05 12.20 29.80
CA SER A 190 -2.27 12.49 29.09
C SER A 190 -3.51 12.37 29.99
N GLN A 191 -4.58 13.03 29.58
CA GLN A 191 -5.94 12.81 30.10
C GLN A 191 -6.78 12.20 29.01
N TYR A 192 -7.86 11.52 29.37
CA TYR A 192 -8.76 10.90 28.39
C TYR A 192 -10.21 11.02 28.81
N ASP A 193 -11.10 10.99 27.83
CA ASP A 193 -12.55 10.94 28.01
C ASP A 193 -13.12 9.99 26.95
N THR A 194 -13.86 8.99 27.38
CA THR A 194 -14.41 7.93 26.48
C THR A 194 -15.74 8.32 25.84
N THR A 195 -16.33 9.44 26.24
CA THR A 195 -17.71 9.81 25.86
C THR A 195 -17.79 10.85 24.74
N LEU A 196 -16.76 11.65 24.58
CA LEU A 196 -16.73 12.78 23.67
C LEU A 196 -16.61 12.36 22.21
N THR A 197 -17.18 13.18 21.33
CA THR A 197 -16.89 13.11 19.89
C THR A 197 -15.62 13.89 19.57
N LEU A 198 -15.05 13.71 18.38
CA LEU A 198 -13.83 14.41 17.96
C LEU A 198 -13.98 15.94 18.01
N GLU A 199 -15.16 16.47 17.66
CA GLU A 199 -15.45 17.93 17.81
C GLU A 199 -15.56 18.32 19.28
N GLY A 200 -16.12 17.47 20.14
CA GLY A 200 -16.12 17.65 21.59
C GLY A 200 -14.68 17.72 22.13
N CYS A 201 -13.78 16.85 21.65
CA CYS A 201 -12.35 16.88 22.00
C CYS A 201 -11.75 18.26 21.67
N ARG A 202 -12.02 18.77 20.48
CA ARG A 202 -11.56 20.07 20.03
C ARG A 202 -12.03 21.19 20.97
N GLN A 203 -13.30 21.19 21.33
CA GLN A 203 -13.89 22.24 22.20
C GLN A 203 -13.30 22.19 23.62
N VAL A 204 -13.15 21.01 24.20
CA VAL A 204 -12.52 20.83 25.53
C VAL A 204 -11.09 21.32 25.51
N CYS A 205 -10.30 20.89 24.51
CA CYS A 205 -8.91 21.32 24.39
C CYS A 205 -8.81 22.84 24.14
N LEU A 206 -9.70 23.46 23.35
CA LEU A 206 -9.69 24.91 23.12
C LEU A 206 -9.88 25.71 24.41
N ARG A 207 -10.79 25.28 25.28
CA ARG A 207 -11.08 25.97 26.56
C ARG A 207 -9.93 25.91 27.55
N ASN A 208 -9.08 24.89 27.45
CA ASN A 208 -7.92 24.75 28.34
C ASN A 208 -6.64 25.08 27.58
N CYS A 209 -6.04 26.23 27.89
CA CYS A 209 -4.84 26.71 27.21
C CYS A 209 -3.60 25.78 27.42
N SER A 210 -3.57 25.01 28.50
CA SER A 210 -2.52 24.02 28.74
C SER A 210 -2.64 22.80 27.82
N CYS A 211 -3.81 22.56 27.17
CA CYS A 211 -3.98 21.47 26.25
C CYS A 211 -3.20 21.73 24.96
N THR A 212 -2.19 20.90 24.73
CA THR A 212 -1.26 21.03 23.61
C THR A 212 -1.77 20.34 22.35
N ALA A 213 -2.43 19.19 22.51
CA ALA A 213 -2.93 18.39 21.41
C ALA A 213 -4.07 17.46 21.87
N TYR A 214 -4.85 16.98 20.91
CA TYR A 214 -5.82 15.91 21.13
C TYR A 214 -5.86 14.94 19.95
N SER A 215 -6.35 13.74 20.21
CA SER A 215 -6.64 12.72 19.20
C SER A 215 -7.87 11.94 19.59
N SER A 216 -8.49 11.24 18.62
CA SER A 216 -9.53 10.26 18.93
C SER A 216 -8.95 9.07 19.67
N LEU A 217 -9.68 8.59 20.65
CA LEU A 217 -9.29 7.44 21.46
C LEU A 217 -9.64 6.13 20.76
N ASP A 218 -10.80 6.03 20.16
CA ASP A 218 -11.29 4.85 19.46
C ASP A 218 -11.56 5.17 18.00
N ILE A 219 -10.81 4.51 17.10
CA ILE A 219 -10.96 4.64 15.64
C ILE A 219 -11.86 3.54 15.04
N SER A 220 -12.25 2.53 15.83
CA SER A 220 -13.09 1.42 15.39
C SER A 220 -14.57 1.80 15.31
N ASN A 221 -15.02 2.67 16.23
CA ASN A 221 -16.42 3.06 16.43
C ASN A 221 -16.69 4.54 16.09
N GLY A 222 -16.28 5.00 14.90
CA GLY A 222 -16.61 6.33 14.42
C GLY A 222 -15.85 7.47 15.11
N TYR A 223 -14.61 7.23 15.53
CA TYR A 223 -13.74 8.22 16.17
C TYR A 223 -14.31 8.76 17.50
N LYS A 224 -14.68 7.85 18.38
CA LYS A 224 -15.26 8.17 19.70
C LYS A 224 -14.16 8.22 20.77
N GLY A 225 -14.41 9.07 21.79
CA GLY A 225 -13.46 9.29 22.87
C GLY A 225 -12.30 10.19 22.48
N CYS A 226 -11.63 10.75 23.49
CA CYS A 226 -10.52 11.70 23.35
C CYS A 226 -9.34 11.27 24.19
N VAL A 227 -8.14 11.49 23.69
CA VAL A 227 -6.92 11.60 24.48
C VAL A 227 -6.34 13.00 24.32
N PHE A 228 -5.96 13.64 25.42
CA PHE A 228 -5.46 15.01 25.50
C PHE A 228 -4.04 15.01 26.03
N TRP A 229 -3.17 15.78 25.42
CA TRP A 229 -1.80 16.00 25.90
C TRP A 229 -1.65 17.40 26.48
N PHE A 230 -0.87 17.48 27.56
CA PHE A 230 -0.53 18.70 28.25
C PHE A 230 1.01 18.76 28.36
N GLY A 231 1.63 19.71 27.66
CA GLY A 231 3.08 19.81 27.57
C GLY A 231 3.66 19.34 26.24
N GLU A 232 4.87 18.83 26.27
CA GLU A 232 5.60 18.42 25.07
C GLU A 232 5.12 17.09 24.51
N LEU A 233 5.11 16.98 23.19
CA LEU A 233 4.75 15.75 22.49
C LEU A 233 6.01 14.99 22.13
N ILE A 234 6.25 13.85 22.77
CA ILE A 234 7.47 13.07 22.65
C ILE A 234 7.18 11.73 21.99
N ASP A 235 8.16 11.20 21.24
CA ASP A 235 8.12 9.87 20.63
C ASP A 235 7.04 9.74 19.55
N ILE A 236 7.07 10.67 18.61
CA ILE A 236 6.23 10.68 17.42
C ILE A 236 6.97 9.99 16.28
N ARG A 237 6.29 9.10 15.58
CA ARG A 237 6.79 8.41 14.39
C ARG A 237 5.80 8.52 13.26
N LYS A 238 6.26 8.85 12.06
CA LYS A 238 5.46 8.77 10.84
C LYS A 238 5.34 7.32 10.38
N LEU A 239 4.15 6.97 9.96
CA LEU A 239 3.82 5.64 9.45
C LEU A 239 3.20 5.79 8.07
N SER A 240 3.69 5.04 7.10
CA SER A 240 3.13 4.99 5.74
C SER A 240 1.73 4.40 5.73
N GLU A 241 1.48 3.43 6.63
CA GLU A 241 0.19 2.78 6.80
C GLU A 241 -0.18 2.69 8.28
N ARG A 242 -1.46 2.60 8.59
CA ARG A 242 -2.00 2.34 9.94
C ARG A 242 -1.65 3.39 11.01
N GLY A 243 -1.16 4.55 10.60
CA GLY A 243 -1.01 5.69 11.49
C GLY A 243 -2.37 6.28 11.90
N GLN A 244 -2.33 7.19 12.87
CA GLN A 244 -3.50 7.84 13.43
C GLN A 244 -3.39 9.36 13.26
N ASP A 245 -4.50 10.06 13.37
CA ASP A 245 -4.54 11.52 13.30
C ASP A 245 -4.34 12.13 14.68
N ILE A 246 -3.52 13.18 14.77
CA ILE A 246 -3.42 14.05 15.95
C ILE A 246 -3.64 15.50 15.55
N TYR A 247 -4.27 16.25 16.42
CA TYR A 247 -4.57 17.67 16.24
C TYR A 247 -3.74 18.48 17.24
N ILE A 248 -2.77 19.22 16.75
CA ILE A 248 -1.81 19.97 17.58
C ILE A 248 -2.19 21.45 17.56
N ARG A 249 -2.25 22.06 18.75
CA ARG A 249 -2.57 23.48 18.93
C ARG A 249 -1.45 24.35 18.35
N MET A 250 -1.83 25.33 17.55
CA MET A 250 -0.96 26.29 16.89
C MET A 250 -1.54 27.70 16.99
N ASP A 251 -0.70 28.71 16.86
CA ASP A 251 -1.17 30.09 16.69
C ASP A 251 -1.92 30.23 15.36
N SER A 252 -3.00 30.99 15.35
CA SER A 252 -3.87 31.17 14.15
C SER A 252 -3.13 31.76 12.95
N SER A 253 -2.02 32.49 13.20
CA SER A 253 -1.17 33.04 12.13
C SER A 253 -0.45 31.96 11.31
N GLU A 254 -0.28 30.73 11.86
CA GLU A 254 0.31 29.59 11.15
C GLU A 254 -0.59 29.03 10.04
N LEU A 255 -1.90 29.29 10.07
CA LEU A 255 -2.79 28.98 8.93
C LEU A 255 -2.48 29.78 7.67
N GLY A 256 -1.52 30.70 7.79
CA GLY A 256 -1.04 31.54 6.69
C GLY A 256 -2.11 32.53 6.22
N SER A 257 -1.71 33.73 5.89
CA SER A 257 -2.50 34.79 5.25
C SER A 257 -3.14 34.37 3.89
N LYS A 258 -3.48 33.08 3.73
CA LYS A 258 -4.19 32.57 2.54
C LYS A 258 -5.57 33.23 2.39
N ARG A 259 -6.22 33.65 3.50
CA ARG A 259 -7.56 34.29 3.42
C ARG A 259 -7.55 35.74 2.91
N LYS A 260 -6.51 36.54 3.20
CA LYS A 260 -6.42 37.90 2.64
C LYS A 260 -5.90 37.92 1.21
N LYS A 261 -4.89 37.10 0.89
CA LYS A 261 -4.44 36.91 -0.50
C LYS A 261 -5.45 36.16 -1.36
N ALA A 262 -6.21 35.22 -0.80
CA ALA A 262 -7.24 34.51 -1.55
C ALA A 262 -8.44 35.40 -1.95
N LYS A 263 -8.84 36.41 -1.15
CA LYS A 263 -9.89 37.35 -1.54
C LYS A 263 -9.42 38.30 -2.64
N ILE A 264 -8.18 38.76 -2.62
CA ILE A 264 -7.61 39.60 -3.69
C ILE A 264 -7.33 38.78 -4.95
N LEU A 265 -6.82 37.56 -4.81
CA LEU A 265 -6.66 36.61 -5.93
C LEU A 265 -8.01 36.12 -6.48
N ALA A 266 -9.05 35.93 -5.67
CA ALA A 266 -10.36 35.48 -6.14
C ALA A 266 -11.06 36.53 -7.03
N VAL A 267 -10.89 37.82 -6.76
CA VAL A 267 -11.46 38.90 -7.58
C VAL A 267 -10.69 39.10 -8.87
N SER A 268 -9.35 39.01 -8.84
CA SER A 268 -8.53 39.07 -10.06
C SER A 268 -8.61 37.77 -10.87
N PHE A 269 -8.79 36.61 -10.22
CA PHE A 269 -8.97 35.32 -10.88
C PHE A 269 -10.33 35.17 -11.56
N SER A 270 -11.41 35.80 -11.01
CA SER A 270 -12.73 35.73 -11.65
C SER A 270 -12.78 36.47 -12.99
N LEU A 271 -12.08 37.58 -13.13
CA LEU A 271 -11.97 38.31 -14.41
C LEU A 271 -11.03 37.61 -15.41
N LEU A 272 -9.92 37.04 -14.92
CA LEU A 272 -9.03 36.24 -15.77
C LEU A 272 -9.68 34.92 -16.22
N MET A 273 -10.44 34.26 -15.32
CA MET A 273 -11.16 33.02 -15.63
C MET A 273 -12.27 33.22 -16.65
N ALA A 274 -12.97 34.38 -16.63
CA ALA A 274 -13.97 34.67 -17.65
C ALA A 274 -13.35 34.82 -19.05
N MET A 275 -12.17 35.43 -19.15
CA MET A 275 -11.43 35.53 -20.42
C MET A 275 -10.80 34.22 -20.84
N ILE A 276 -10.28 33.43 -19.88
CA ILE A 276 -9.73 32.10 -20.14
C ILE A 276 -10.84 31.11 -20.51
N LEU A 277 -12.02 31.20 -19.88
CA LEU A 277 -13.17 30.34 -20.24
C LEU A 277 -13.63 30.59 -21.67
N LEU A 278 -13.71 31.84 -22.11
CA LEU A 278 -14.06 32.17 -23.51
C LEU A 278 -13.01 31.71 -24.50
N SER A 279 -11.72 31.81 -24.14
CA SER A 279 -10.62 31.29 -24.97
C SER A 279 -10.54 29.76 -24.91
N LEU A 280 -10.82 29.14 -23.77
CA LEU A 280 -10.86 27.67 -23.61
C LEU A 280 -12.06 27.05 -24.33
N ILE A 281 -13.24 27.70 -24.32
CA ILE A 281 -14.39 27.24 -25.08
C ILE A 281 -14.06 27.26 -26.59
N SER A 282 -13.39 28.30 -27.07
CA SER A 282 -12.90 28.38 -28.45
C SER A 282 -11.83 27.32 -28.76
N LEU A 283 -10.88 27.12 -27.83
CA LEU A 283 -9.83 26.10 -27.96
C LEU A 283 -10.37 24.67 -27.77
N LEU A 284 -11.33 24.44 -26.88
CA LEU A 284 -11.97 23.14 -26.68
C LEU A 284 -12.84 22.76 -27.89
N TYR A 285 -13.49 23.75 -28.52
CA TYR A 285 -14.20 23.51 -29.77
C TYR A 285 -13.22 23.14 -30.91
N LYS A 286 -12.07 23.82 -30.98
CA LYS A 286 -11.00 23.47 -31.93
C LYS A 286 -10.30 22.16 -31.56
N ARG A 287 -10.11 21.85 -30.26
CA ARG A 287 -9.49 20.61 -29.77
C ARG A 287 -10.42 19.41 -29.87
N LYS A 288 -11.75 19.58 -29.66
CA LYS A 288 -12.73 18.50 -29.90
C LYS A 288 -12.74 18.08 -31.37
N LYS A 289 -12.54 19.03 -32.28
CA LYS A 289 -12.39 18.74 -33.71
C LYS A 289 -11.03 18.08 -34.03
N LYS A 290 -9.96 18.47 -33.32
CA LYS A 290 -8.61 17.92 -33.48
C LYS A 290 -8.38 16.60 -32.74
N LYS A 291 -8.99 16.41 -31.56
CA LYS A 291 -8.94 15.15 -30.80
C LYS A 291 -9.69 14.01 -31.47
N LYS A 292 -10.75 14.32 -32.22
CA LYS A 292 -11.44 13.33 -33.07
C LYS A 292 -10.60 12.88 -34.27
N LEU A 293 -9.62 13.70 -34.69
CA LEU A 293 -8.63 13.33 -35.70
C LEU A 293 -7.38 12.66 -35.13
N GLN A 294 -6.92 13.08 -33.94
CA GLN A 294 -5.65 12.60 -33.33
C GLN A 294 -5.77 11.24 -32.62
N LEU A 295 -6.96 10.89 -32.11
CA LEU A 295 -7.27 9.52 -31.65
C LEU A 295 -7.31 8.51 -32.81
N LYS A 296 -7.30 8.99 -34.04
CA LYS A 296 -7.24 8.17 -35.27
C LYS A 296 -5.82 7.95 -35.78
N GLU A 297 -4.85 8.77 -35.35
CA GLU A 297 -3.47 8.74 -35.87
C GLU A 297 -2.43 8.12 -34.93
N ASP A 298 -2.70 8.02 -33.60
CA ASP A 298 -1.72 7.53 -32.63
C ASP A 298 -1.92 6.08 -32.17
N SER A 299 -2.99 5.39 -32.60
CA SER A 299 -3.15 3.95 -32.37
C SER A 299 -2.91 3.20 -33.67
N GLU A 300 -1.72 2.67 -33.85
CA GLU A 300 -1.37 1.71 -34.89
C GLU A 300 -2.20 0.42 -34.84
N LEU A 301 -3.16 0.29 -33.88
CA LEU A 301 -4.03 -0.85 -33.70
C LEU A 301 -5.36 -0.64 -34.43
N PRO A 302 -5.82 -1.63 -35.20
CA PRO A 302 -7.15 -1.64 -35.80
C PRO A 302 -8.26 -1.55 -34.75
N LEU A 303 -9.22 -0.62 -34.97
CA LEU A 303 -10.42 -0.50 -34.17
C LEU A 303 -11.54 -1.29 -34.81
N PHE A 304 -11.98 -2.35 -34.14
CA PHE A 304 -13.12 -3.16 -34.58
C PHE A 304 -14.43 -2.54 -34.09
N GLN A 305 -15.47 -2.61 -34.94
CA GLN A 305 -16.83 -2.26 -34.55
C GLN A 305 -17.42 -3.34 -33.64
N LEU A 306 -18.23 -2.95 -32.67
CA LEU A 306 -18.87 -3.89 -31.75
C LEU A 306 -19.74 -4.90 -32.51
N SER A 307 -20.48 -4.46 -33.56
CA SER A 307 -21.29 -5.31 -34.41
C SER A 307 -20.47 -6.42 -35.08
N THR A 308 -19.26 -6.11 -35.53
CA THR A 308 -18.36 -7.10 -36.15
C THR A 308 -17.95 -8.16 -35.14
N ILE A 309 -17.55 -7.73 -33.92
CA ILE A 309 -17.14 -8.67 -32.88
C ILE A 309 -18.32 -9.50 -32.36
N THR A 310 -19.49 -8.87 -32.18
CA THR A 310 -20.71 -9.57 -31.76
C THR A 310 -21.08 -10.67 -32.75
N ARG A 311 -21.01 -10.40 -34.07
CA ARG A 311 -21.26 -11.38 -35.09
C ARG A 311 -20.19 -12.47 -35.13
N ALA A 312 -18.92 -12.10 -35.08
CA ALA A 312 -17.80 -13.04 -35.08
C ALA A 312 -17.84 -14.04 -33.89
N THR A 313 -18.40 -13.64 -32.75
CA THR A 313 -18.49 -14.46 -31.54
C THR A 313 -19.88 -15.12 -31.35
N ASP A 314 -20.76 -14.99 -32.30
CA ASP A 314 -22.17 -15.45 -32.22
C ASP A 314 -22.83 -14.87 -30.94
N ASN A 315 -22.84 -13.53 -30.88
CA ASN A 315 -23.38 -12.76 -29.76
C ASN A 315 -22.80 -13.18 -28.40
N PHE A 316 -21.49 -13.46 -28.35
CA PHE A 316 -20.77 -13.94 -27.13
C PHE A 316 -21.41 -15.21 -26.57
N SER A 317 -21.79 -16.14 -27.47
CA SER A 317 -22.41 -17.43 -27.11
C SER A 317 -21.54 -18.18 -26.12
N LEU A 318 -22.17 -18.84 -25.14
CA LEU A 318 -21.49 -19.71 -24.18
C LEU A 318 -20.72 -20.85 -24.87
N ASN A 319 -21.17 -21.31 -26.02
CA ASN A 319 -20.46 -22.34 -26.78
C ASN A 319 -19.14 -21.87 -27.35
N ASN A 320 -18.98 -20.56 -27.51
CA ASN A 320 -17.76 -19.92 -27.99
C ASN A 320 -16.87 -19.43 -26.85
N LYS A 321 -17.29 -19.59 -25.61
CA LYS A 321 -16.48 -19.22 -24.42
C LYS A 321 -15.33 -20.22 -24.23
N ILE A 322 -14.10 -19.75 -24.38
CA ILE A 322 -12.89 -20.58 -24.33
C ILE A 322 -12.12 -20.42 -23.00
N GLY A 323 -12.47 -19.40 -22.21
CA GLY A 323 -11.86 -19.17 -20.90
C GLY A 323 -12.54 -18.04 -20.13
N GLU A 324 -12.22 -17.92 -18.85
CA GLU A 324 -12.61 -16.82 -17.98
C GLU A 324 -11.50 -16.58 -16.98
N GLY A 325 -11.02 -15.34 -16.89
CA GLY A 325 -10.02 -14.90 -15.92
C GLY A 325 -10.56 -13.80 -15.04
N GLY A 326 -9.75 -13.28 -14.12
CA GLY A 326 -10.10 -12.16 -13.22
C GLY A 326 -10.56 -10.89 -13.94
N PHE A 327 -10.34 -10.78 -15.24
CA PHE A 327 -10.60 -9.59 -16.07
C PHE A 327 -11.80 -9.73 -16.99
N GLY A 328 -12.39 -10.89 -17.06
CA GLY A 328 -13.56 -11.19 -17.83
C GLY A 328 -13.44 -12.44 -18.73
N PRO A 329 -14.52 -12.79 -19.42
CA PRO A 329 -14.58 -13.95 -20.29
C PRO A 329 -13.83 -13.73 -21.61
N VAL A 330 -13.27 -14.83 -22.15
CA VAL A 330 -12.64 -14.90 -23.47
C VAL A 330 -13.48 -15.77 -24.39
N TYR A 331 -13.77 -15.28 -25.58
CA TYR A 331 -14.58 -15.96 -26.58
C TYR A 331 -13.76 -16.24 -27.83
N LYS A 332 -13.94 -17.41 -28.43
CA LYS A 332 -13.51 -17.69 -29.79
C LYS A 332 -14.45 -16.95 -30.77
N GLY A 333 -13.88 -16.39 -31.79
CA GLY A 333 -14.64 -15.79 -32.90
C GLY A 333 -14.03 -16.10 -34.24
N VAL A 334 -14.81 -15.89 -35.29
CA VAL A 334 -14.35 -16.00 -36.68
C VAL A 334 -14.78 -14.73 -37.42
N LEU A 335 -13.80 -14.00 -37.95
CA LEU A 335 -14.08 -12.82 -38.78
C LEU A 335 -14.61 -13.23 -40.17
N GLU A 336 -15.21 -12.28 -40.88
CA GLU A 336 -15.81 -12.55 -42.21
C GLU A 336 -14.82 -13.15 -43.24
N GLU A 337 -13.54 -12.81 -43.07
CA GLU A 337 -12.44 -13.33 -43.90
C GLU A 337 -11.96 -14.74 -43.49
N GLY A 338 -12.66 -15.39 -42.55
CA GLY A 338 -12.30 -16.72 -42.04
C GLY A 338 -11.20 -16.71 -40.96
N GLN A 339 -10.70 -15.55 -40.57
CA GLN A 339 -9.66 -15.47 -39.55
C GLN A 339 -10.22 -15.80 -38.17
N GLU A 340 -9.67 -16.81 -37.51
CA GLU A 340 -9.97 -17.14 -36.11
C GLU A 340 -9.34 -16.14 -35.14
N ILE A 341 -10.13 -15.69 -34.17
CA ILE A 341 -9.74 -14.71 -33.18
C ILE A 341 -10.13 -15.16 -31.76
N ALA A 342 -9.45 -14.61 -30.77
CA ALA A 342 -9.83 -14.70 -29.38
C ALA A 342 -10.19 -13.30 -28.83
N VAL A 343 -11.40 -13.15 -28.33
CA VAL A 343 -11.96 -11.87 -27.85
C VAL A 343 -12.05 -11.88 -26.34
N LYS A 344 -11.20 -11.10 -25.68
CA LYS A 344 -11.21 -10.87 -24.22
C LYS A 344 -12.15 -9.68 -23.94
N ARG A 345 -13.33 -9.94 -23.38
CA ARG A 345 -14.31 -8.91 -23.03
C ARG A 345 -14.15 -8.49 -21.59
N LEU A 346 -13.88 -7.22 -21.34
CA LEU A 346 -13.62 -6.75 -19.98
C LEU A 346 -14.89 -6.67 -19.14
N SER A 347 -14.77 -7.03 -17.86
CA SER A 347 -15.84 -6.84 -16.87
C SER A 347 -16.10 -5.35 -16.63
N ARG A 348 -17.36 -4.93 -16.67
CA ARG A 348 -17.81 -3.54 -16.48
C ARG A 348 -17.55 -3.01 -15.08
N THR A 349 -17.39 -3.87 -14.08
CA THR A 349 -17.32 -3.52 -12.66
C THR A 349 -15.90 -3.36 -12.11
N SER A 350 -14.88 -3.70 -12.88
CA SER A 350 -13.48 -3.69 -12.39
C SER A 350 -12.74 -2.42 -12.80
N MET A 351 -12.47 -1.53 -11.84
CA MET A 351 -11.54 -0.39 -12.03
C MET A 351 -10.12 -0.86 -12.39
N GLN A 352 -9.69 -2.00 -11.85
CA GLN A 352 -8.41 -2.63 -12.14
C GLN A 352 -8.33 -3.09 -13.59
N GLY A 353 -9.44 -3.59 -14.17
CA GLY A 353 -9.52 -3.99 -15.57
C GLY A 353 -9.26 -2.86 -16.59
N LEU A 354 -9.56 -1.60 -16.22
CA LEU A 354 -9.28 -0.44 -17.08
C LEU A 354 -7.80 -0.12 -17.21
N ASP A 355 -7.04 -0.24 -16.13
CA ASP A 355 -5.60 0.04 -16.17
C ASP A 355 -4.85 -1.09 -16.89
N GLU A 356 -5.29 -2.32 -16.72
CA GLU A 356 -4.76 -3.49 -17.44
C GLU A 356 -5.08 -3.42 -18.94
N TYR A 357 -6.32 -3.04 -19.30
CA TYR A 357 -6.69 -2.78 -20.69
C TYR A 357 -5.75 -1.73 -21.33
N LYS A 358 -5.51 -0.62 -20.64
CA LYS A 358 -4.59 0.42 -21.13
C LYS A 358 -3.17 -0.13 -21.30
N ASN A 359 -2.69 -0.91 -20.32
CA ASN A 359 -1.38 -1.53 -20.38
C ASN A 359 -1.25 -2.45 -21.60
N GLU A 360 -2.25 -3.31 -21.83
CA GLU A 360 -2.25 -4.21 -22.98
C GLU A 360 -2.28 -3.43 -24.30
N VAL A 361 -3.14 -2.44 -24.45
CA VAL A 361 -3.23 -1.61 -25.67
C VAL A 361 -1.94 -0.84 -25.92
N ILE A 362 -1.36 -0.22 -24.88
CA ILE A 362 -0.19 0.67 -25.04
C ILE A 362 1.09 -0.12 -25.30
N TYR A 363 1.26 -1.24 -24.61
CA TYR A 363 2.52 -1.99 -24.64
C TYR A 363 2.52 -3.12 -25.66
N ILE A 364 1.48 -3.95 -25.67
CA ILE A 364 1.40 -5.12 -26.54
C ILE A 364 1.23 -4.73 -28.01
N ALA A 365 0.48 -3.66 -28.27
CA ALA A 365 0.32 -3.15 -29.64
C ALA A 365 1.64 -2.93 -30.38
N LYS A 366 2.69 -2.58 -29.64
CA LYS A 366 4.02 -2.26 -30.17
C LYS A 366 4.99 -3.45 -30.17
N LEU A 367 4.56 -4.61 -29.64
CA LEU A 367 5.40 -5.80 -29.55
C LEU A 367 5.00 -6.81 -30.61
N GLN A 368 5.99 -7.22 -31.41
CA GLN A 368 5.84 -8.28 -32.41
C GLN A 368 6.97 -9.30 -32.22
N HIS A 369 6.62 -10.47 -31.75
CA HIS A 369 7.58 -11.57 -31.61
C HIS A 369 6.86 -12.91 -31.71
N ARG A 370 7.49 -13.90 -32.33
CA ARG A 370 6.90 -15.22 -32.57
C ARG A 370 6.45 -15.97 -31.30
N ASN A 371 7.08 -15.67 -30.16
CA ASN A 371 6.75 -16.27 -28.85
C ASN A 371 5.92 -15.33 -27.96
N LEU A 372 5.25 -14.33 -28.52
CA LEU A 372 4.24 -13.50 -27.87
C LEU A 372 2.93 -13.61 -28.61
N VAL A 373 1.81 -13.60 -27.86
CA VAL A 373 0.48 -13.58 -28.47
C VAL A 373 0.25 -12.23 -29.13
N ARG A 374 -0.15 -12.24 -30.39
CA ARG A 374 -0.36 -11.03 -31.18
C ARG A 374 -1.72 -10.39 -30.85
N LEU A 375 -1.70 -9.11 -30.51
CA LEU A 375 -2.90 -8.29 -30.43
C LEU A 375 -3.28 -7.81 -31.84
N LEU A 376 -4.45 -8.18 -32.31
CA LEU A 376 -4.95 -7.85 -33.67
C LEU A 376 -5.67 -6.51 -33.69
N GLY A 377 -6.24 -6.09 -32.54
CA GLY A 377 -6.96 -4.84 -32.43
C GLY A 377 -7.73 -4.73 -31.13
N CYS A 378 -8.53 -3.69 -31.03
CA CYS A 378 -9.42 -3.48 -29.89
C CYS A 378 -10.79 -2.97 -30.33
N CYS A 379 -11.79 -3.10 -29.46
CA CYS A 379 -13.11 -2.52 -29.62
C CYS A 379 -13.42 -1.65 -28.41
N ILE A 380 -13.79 -0.39 -28.66
CA ILE A 380 -14.24 0.57 -27.66
C ILE A 380 -15.53 1.19 -28.17
N GLN A 381 -16.67 0.78 -27.62
CA GLN A 381 -17.95 1.35 -28.01
C GLN A 381 -18.89 1.42 -26.80
N GLY A 382 -19.22 2.65 -26.37
CA GLY A 382 -19.96 2.89 -25.13
C GLY A 382 -19.16 2.41 -23.92
N GLU A 383 -19.75 1.53 -23.14
CA GLU A 383 -19.11 0.91 -21.98
C GLU A 383 -18.34 -0.38 -22.29
N GLU A 384 -18.54 -0.91 -23.50
CA GLU A 384 -17.88 -2.16 -23.93
C GLU A 384 -16.41 -1.89 -24.31
N LYS A 385 -15.53 -2.70 -23.75
CA LYS A 385 -14.09 -2.70 -24.04
C LYS A 385 -13.64 -4.13 -24.24
N MET A 386 -13.02 -4.39 -25.39
CA MET A 386 -12.57 -5.71 -25.77
C MET A 386 -11.19 -5.64 -26.40
N LEU A 387 -10.41 -6.68 -26.20
CA LEU A 387 -9.13 -6.91 -26.85
C LEU A 387 -9.27 -8.11 -27.77
N ILE A 388 -8.78 -7.98 -28.98
CA ILE A 388 -8.90 -8.98 -30.03
C ILE A 388 -7.50 -9.53 -30.33
N TYR A 389 -7.30 -10.82 -30.05
CA TYR A 389 -6.04 -11.53 -30.23
C TYR A 389 -6.13 -12.59 -31.32
N GLU A 390 -4.97 -13.06 -31.78
CA GLU A 390 -4.89 -14.30 -32.54
C GLU A 390 -5.38 -15.48 -31.70
N TYR A 391 -6.07 -16.43 -32.31
CA TYR A 391 -6.61 -17.61 -31.63
C TYR A 391 -5.54 -18.68 -31.45
N MET A 392 -5.49 -19.28 -30.23
CA MET A 392 -4.55 -20.35 -29.88
C MET A 392 -5.28 -21.68 -29.73
N PRO A 393 -5.24 -22.57 -30.72
CA PRO A 393 -6.05 -23.78 -30.72
C PRO A 393 -5.65 -24.79 -29.66
N ASN A 394 -4.36 -24.84 -29.27
CA ASN A 394 -3.86 -25.79 -28.27
C ASN A 394 -3.95 -25.25 -26.84
N LYS A 395 -4.70 -24.14 -26.60
CA LYS A 395 -4.96 -23.59 -25.27
C LYS A 395 -3.68 -23.21 -24.53
N SER A 396 -3.72 -23.25 -23.20
CA SER A 396 -2.60 -22.90 -22.33
C SER A 396 -1.80 -24.12 -21.90
N LEU A 397 -0.52 -23.91 -21.61
CA LEU A 397 0.43 -24.94 -21.24
C LEU A 397 0.04 -25.70 -19.96
N ASP A 398 -0.63 -25.04 -19.00
CA ASP A 398 -1.13 -25.68 -17.77
C ASP A 398 -2.14 -26.79 -18.08
N SER A 399 -2.95 -26.62 -19.14
CA SER A 399 -3.90 -27.64 -19.58
C SER A 399 -3.23 -28.96 -20.06
N TYR A 400 -1.94 -28.91 -20.33
CA TYR A 400 -1.15 -30.09 -20.68
C TYR A 400 -0.33 -30.59 -19.47
N ILE A 401 0.27 -29.69 -18.70
CA ILE A 401 1.19 -30.08 -17.62
C ILE A 401 0.42 -30.79 -16.48
N PHE A 402 -0.78 -30.28 -16.17
CA PHE A 402 -1.55 -30.78 -15.02
C PHE A 402 -2.59 -31.86 -15.39
N ASP A 403 -2.79 -32.13 -16.67
CA ASP A 403 -3.65 -33.22 -17.13
C ASP A 403 -2.82 -34.50 -17.31
N GLN A 404 -3.17 -35.56 -16.59
CA GLN A 404 -2.41 -36.84 -16.61
C GLN A 404 -2.34 -37.50 -18.00
N THR A 405 -3.33 -37.28 -18.87
CA THR A 405 -3.38 -37.85 -20.21
C THR A 405 -2.64 -36.98 -21.20
N LYS A 406 -2.87 -35.67 -21.17
CA LYS A 406 -2.24 -34.72 -22.10
C LYS A 406 -0.77 -34.47 -21.80
N SER A 407 -0.35 -34.63 -20.56
CA SER A 407 1.07 -34.48 -20.18
C SER A 407 1.98 -35.48 -20.93
N LYS A 408 1.45 -36.65 -21.30
CA LYS A 408 2.15 -37.68 -22.09
C LYS A 408 2.37 -37.25 -23.56
N LEU A 409 1.57 -36.30 -24.07
CA LEU A 409 1.72 -35.76 -25.42
C LEU A 409 2.92 -34.78 -25.52
N LEU A 410 3.39 -34.30 -24.38
CA LEU A 410 4.59 -33.47 -24.25
C LEU A 410 5.79 -34.35 -23.94
N ASP A 411 6.41 -34.93 -24.96
CA ASP A 411 7.73 -35.55 -24.82
C ASP A 411 8.81 -34.54 -24.45
N TRP A 412 10.03 -35.02 -24.14
CA TRP A 412 11.12 -34.14 -23.72
C TRP A 412 11.50 -33.11 -24.76
N GLN A 413 11.51 -33.48 -26.03
CA GLN A 413 11.87 -32.55 -27.13
C GLN A 413 10.84 -31.38 -27.21
N LYS A 414 9.56 -31.68 -27.11
CA LYS A 414 8.50 -30.64 -27.09
C LYS A 414 8.60 -29.77 -25.86
N ARG A 415 8.84 -30.36 -24.67
CA ARG A 415 9.05 -29.57 -23.42
C ARG A 415 10.23 -28.62 -23.57
N PHE A 416 11.35 -29.12 -24.09
CA PHE A 416 12.54 -28.31 -24.30
C PHE A 416 12.31 -27.21 -25.36
N HIS A 417 11.57 -27.53 -26.43
CA HIS A 417 11.16 -26.54 -27.42
C HIS A 417 10.31 -25.42 -26.80
N ILE A 418 9.33 -25.78 -25.95
CA ILE A 418 8.47 -24.83 -25.25
C ILE A 418 9.30 -23.96 -24.30
N ILE A 419 10.19 -24.54 -23.48
CA ILE A 419 11.08 -23.80 -22.60
C ILE A 419 11.93 -22.77 -23.37
N ASN A 420 12.53 -23.19 -24.47
CA ASN A 420 13.33 -22.30 -25.31
C ASN A 420 12.49 -21.16 -25.93
N GLY A 421 11.27 -21.45 -26.35
CA GLY A 421 10.38 -20.43 -26.89
C GLY A 421 9.97 -19.41 -25.84
N ILE A 422 9.65 -19.85 -24.61
CA ILE A 422 9.36 -18.96 -23.48
C ILE A 422 10.58 -18.07 -23.17
N ALA A 423 11.77 -18.68 -23.09
CA ALA A 423 13.00 -17.95 -22.82
C ALA A 423 13.29 -16.87 -23.88
N ARG A 424 13.07 -17.18 -25.17
CA ARG A 424 13.21 -16.20 -26.27
C ARG A 424 12.18 -15.07 -26.16
N GLY A 425 10.92 -15.38 -25.82
CA GLY A 425 9.90 -14.37 -25.57
C GLY A 425 10.27 -13.41 -24.43
N LEU A 426 10.80 -13.95 -23.32
CA LEU A 426 11.28 -13.16 -22.20
C LEU A 426 12.52 -12.33 -22.55
N LEU A 427 13.47 -12.90 -23.26
CA LEU A 427 14.66 -12.19 -23.72
C LEU A 427 14.26 -10.98 -24.58
N TYR A 428 13.31 -11.19 -25.51
CA TYR A 428 12.77 -10.10 -26.31
C TYR A 428 12.14 -9.00 -25.46
N LEU A 429 11.32 -9.35 -24.47
CA LEU A 429 10.69 -8.37 -23.57
C LEU A 429 11.71 -7.59 -22.74
N HIS A 430 12.77 -8.25 -22.24
CA HIS A 430 13.71 -7.66 -21.31
C HIS A 430 14.86 -6.91 -21.99
N GLN A 431 15.24 -7.29 -23.23
CA GLN A 431 16.44 -6.77 -23.89
C GLN A 431 16.21 -6.27 -25.32
N ASP A 432 15.56 -7.07 -26.17
CA ASP A 432 15.56 -6.84 -27.61
C ASP A 432 14.43 -5.89 -28.05
N SER A 433 13.36 -5.76 -27.25
CA SER A 433 12.27 -4.87 -27.56
C SER A 433 12.64 -3.41 -27.30
N ARG A 434 12.04 -2.49 -28.06
CA ARG A 434 12.23 -1.04 -27.89
C ARG A 434 11.88 -0.55 -26.47
N LEU A 435 10.97 -1.22 -25.80
CA LEU A 435 10.53 -0.95 -24.44
C LEU A 435 10.95 -2.14 -23.56
N ARG A 436 11.71 -1.89 -22.50
CA ARG A 436 11.99 -2.94 -21.51
C ARG A 436 10.73 -3.23 -20.71
N ILE A 437 10.20 -4.43 -20.86
CA ILE A 437 8.94 -4.82 -20.24
C ILE A 437 9.17 -6.00 -19.32
N ILE A 438 8.72 -5.84 -18.05
CA ILE A 438 8.64 -6.93 -17.07
C ILE A 438 7.20 -7.39 -17.04
N HIS A 439 6.96 -8.67 -17.27
CA HIS A 439 5.62 -9.26 -17.40
C HIS A 439 4.86 -9.28 -16.08
N ARG A 440 5.51 -9.63 -14.97
CA ARG A 440 5.02 -9.70 -13.59
C ARG A 440 3.95 -10.76 -13.28
N ASP A 441 3.46 -11.51 -14.26
CA ASP A 441 2.50 -12.61 -14.05
C ASP A 441 2.81 -13.81 -14.97
N LEU A 442 4.07 -14.21 -15.02
CA LEU A 442 4.48 -15.36 -15.83
C LEU A 442 4.12 -16.67 -15.10
N LYS A 443 3.19 -17.42 -15.70
CA LYS A 443 2.71 -18.72 -15.19
C LYS A 443 2.30 -19.61 -16.35
N ALA A 444 2.14 -20.90 -16.12
CA ALA A 444 1.82 -21.87 -17.18
C ALA A 444 0.47 -21.57 -17.89
N SER A 445 -0.51 -21.02 -17.19
CA SER A 445 -1.79 -20.62 -17.80
C SER A 445 -1.69 -19.37 -18.69
N ASN A 446 -0.62 -18.59 -18.58
CA ASN A 446 -0.35 -17.43 -19.43
C ASN A 446 0.63 -17.73 -20.56
N VAL A 447 0.99 -19.00 -20.76
CA VAL A 447 1.72 -19.49 -21.94
C VAL A 447 0.74 -20.27 -22.78
N LEU A 448 0.36 -19.71 -23.93
CA LEU A 448 -0.54 -20.34 -24.88
C LEU A 448 0.26 -21.09 -25.96
N LEU A 449 -0.36 -22.09 -26.56
CA LEU A 449 0.26 -22.93 -27.58
C LEU A 449 -0.48 -22.75 -28.92
N ASP A 450 0.26 -22.43 -29.98
CA ASP A 450 -0.29 -22.33 -31.34
C ASP A 450 -0.54 -23.73 -31.94
N MET A 451 -0.98 -23.80 -33.21
CA MET A 451 -1.31 -25.07 -33.85
C MET A 451 -0.10 -26.01 -33.98
N ASP A 452 1.12 -25.47 -34.00
CA ASP A 452 2.37 -26.22 -34.10
C ASP A 452 3.00 -26.49 -32.74
N MET A 453 2.29 -26.22 -31.62
CA MET A 453 2.77 -26.34 -30.26
C MET A 453 3.90 -25.35 -29.90
N ASN A 454 4.07 -24.25 -30.65
CA ASN A 454 5.00 -23.20 -30.24
C ASN A 454 4.41 -22.39 -29.09
N PRO A 455 5.20 -22.06 -28.07
CA PRO A 455 4.72 -21.28 -26.95
C PRO A 455 4.65 -19.78 -27.29
N LYS A 456 3.57 -19.14 -26.83
CA LYS A 456 3.36 -17.70 -26.93
C LYS A 456 2.94 -17.16 -25.56
N ILE A 457 3.71 -16.21 -25.04
CA ILE A 457 3.41 -15.53 -23.76
C ILE A 457 2.20 -14.59 -23.99
N SER A 458 1.24 -14.63 -23.07
CA SER A 458 -0.01 -13.88 -23.11
C SER A 458 -0.29 -13.14 -21.79
N ASP A 459 -1.33 -12.32 -21.75
CA ASP A 459 -1.87 -11.63 -20.57
C ASP A 459 -0.89 -10.63 -19.91
N PHE A 460 -0.67 -9.53 -20.59
CA PHE A 460 0.22 -8.45 -20.16
C PHE A 460 -0.46 -7.35 -19.31
N GLY A 461 -1.63 -7.61 -18.77
CA GLY A 461 -2.38 -6.64 -17.98
C GLY A 461 -1.59 -6.09 -16.81
N LEU A 462 -0.74 -6.92 -16.19
CA LEU A 462 0.14 -6.52 -15.09
C LEU A 462 1.53 -6.06 -15.54
N ALA A 463 1.83 -6.06 -16.84
CA ALA A 463 3.16 -5.71 -17.35
C ALA A 463 3.56 -4.26 -17.00
N ARG A 464 4.88 -4.04 -16.84
CA ARG A 464 5.45 -2.73 -16.54
C ARG A 464 6.64 -2.42 -17.44
N VAL A 465 6.65 -1.21 -17.96
CA VAL A 465 7.83 -0.67 -18.65
C VAL A 465 8.83 -0.14 -17.62
N VAL A 466 10.10 -0.49 -17.81
CA VAL A 466 11.22 0.08 -17.05
C VAL A 466 11.91 1.10 -17.95
N GLU A 467 11.74 2.38 -17.63
CA GLU A 467 12.34 3.47 -18.37
C GLU A 467 13.79 3.72 -17.93
N GLY A 468 14.69 3.92 -18.92
CA GLY A 468 16.07 4.36 -18.71
C GLY A 468 17.10 3.29 -18.38
N LYS A 469 18.37 3.73 -18.21
CA LYS A 469 19.54 2.89 -17.82
C LYS A 469 19.53 2.50 -16.32
N ILE A 470 18.36 2.32 -15.73
CA ILE A 470 18.23 2.01 -14.29
C ILE A 470 18.59 0.53 -14.11
N THR A 471 19.65 0.27 -13.38
CA THR A 471 20.09 -1.10 -13.00
C THR A 471 19.29 -1.70 -11.85
N GLN A 472 18.53 -0.87 -11.12
CA GLN A 472 17.65 -1.28 -10.02
C GLN A 472 16.34 -0.50 -10.09
N ALA A 473 15.21 -1.19 -10.20
CA ALA A 473 13.88 -0.60 -10.14
C ALA A 473 13.12 -1.17 -8.93
N ASN A 474 12.74 -0.32 -7.99
CA ASN A 474 11.91 -0.70 -6.86
C ASN A 474 10.43 -0.60 -7.24
N THR A 475 9.62 -1.55 -6.76
CA THR A 475 8.17 -1.49 -6.90
C THR A 475 7.52 -1.30 -5.53
N ASN A 476 6.60 -0.33 -5.45
CA ASN A 476 5.81 -0.09 -4.24
C ASN A 476 4.54 -0.95 -4.20
N LYS A 477 4.30 -1.77 -5.22
CA LYS A 477 3.11 -2.61 -5.33
C LYS A 477 3.52 -4.01 -5.73
N VAL A 478 3.38 -4.95 -4.82
CA VAL A 478 3.53 -6.39 -5.09
C VAL A 478 2.32 -6.85 -5.89
N VAL A 479 2.53 -7.34 -7.11
CA VAL A 479 1.49 -7.84 -7.99
C VAL A 479 1.96 -9.09 -8.71
N GLY A 480 1.05 -10.01 -8.97
CA GLY A 480 1.32 -11.28 -9.62
C GLY A 480 0.43 -12.39 -9.06
N THR A 481 0.62 -13.61 -9.52
CA THR A 481 -0.09 -14.78 -9.02
C THR A 481 0.70 -15.42 -7.88
N TYR A 482 0.09 -15.54 -6.71
CA TYR A 482 0.71 -16.17 -5.54
C TYR A 482 1.17 -17.60 -5.87
N GLY A 483 2.38 -17.95 -5.46
CA GLY A 483 3.03 -19.23 -5.78
C GLY A 483 3.90 -19.20 -7.05
N TYR A 484 3.78 -18.15 -7.89
CA TYR A 484 4.64 -17.93 -9.07
C TYR A 484 5.56 -16.71 -8.91
N MET A 485 5.37 -15.93 -7.87
CA MET A 485 6.26 -14.82 -7.56
C MET A 485 7.58 -15.34 -6.98
N ALA A 486 8.68 -14.69 -7.36
CA ALA A 486 9.99 -15.01 -6.80
C ALA A 486 10.01 -14.71 -5.29
N PRO A 487 10.73 -15.50 -4.47
CA PRO A 487 10.80 -15.29 -3.03
C PRO A 487 11.34 -13.92 -2.62
N GLU A 488 12.16 -13.33 -3.48
CA GLU A 488 12.80 -12.02 -3.26
C GLU A 488 11.89 -10.83 -3.58
N TYR A 489 10.72 -11.09 -4.15
CA TYR A 489 9.79 -10.05 -4.65
C TYR A 489 8.88 -9.45 -3.57
#